data_5bd25b1c3e5056ea462df7459ce80c4d
#
_entry.id   5bd25b1c3e5056ea462df7459ce80c4d
#
_cell.length_a   1.000
_cell.length_b   1.000
_cell.length_c   1.000
_cell.angle_alpha   90.00
_cell.angle_beta   90.00
_cell.angle_gamma   90.00
#
_symmetry.space_group_name_H-M   'P 1'
#
loop_
_entity.id
_entity.type
_entity.pdbx_description
1 polymer ?
#
loop_
_entity_poly.entity_id
_entity_poly.type
_entity_poly.pdbx_seq_one_letter_code
_entity_poly.pdbx_strand_id
1 'polypeptide(L)'
;NPKFNLYMYQYKNLINYLDKSICMGALSSGSTSVPKVLYRTYESWAGFFPIQNGIFNISGESILFVNGTLSFTGNLNSIMSVLYEGGSIVISSGLNCKSWIRTIKQYNVTNIYLIPTKLQLLVKHLKEPVLKVVSIFTGSQLLFEYTARNLKKYMPKSEIILYYGASELNYITYLCYDELIEKPLSVGRPFPGIDIYIRGGKIFVNTEYAVYNATKPYSVNDIGYYDNDGYLIFEGRSDDIVNIGGFKVSSAKIENEVKKIPQIEDAIVLPYSDTIRGNQIVLFVITIDKITKKDLLIKMKDNLMKNEIPKKIIFLNSFPYTSSEKIDRLALLKML
;
A
#
# COMPACT_ATOMS: atom_id res chain seq x y z
N ASN A 1 24.43 20.15 -9.43
CA ASN A 1 24.87 18.95 -8.71
C ASN A 1 25.52 17.99 -9.73
N PRO A 2 26.86 17.74 -9.66
CA PRO A 2 27.55 16.91 -10.66
C PRO A 2 26.99 15.48 -10.79
N LYS A 3 26.41 14.93 -9.73
CA LYS A 3 25.77 13.61 -9.77
C LYS A 3 24.48 13.58 -10.59
N PHE A 4 23.73 14.69 -10.63
CA PHE A 4 22.47 14.77 -11.39
C PHE A 4 22.73 14.80 -12.91
N ASN A 5 23.80 15.48 -13.34
CA ASN A 5 24.19 15.53 -14.75
C ASN A 5 24.69 14.18 -15.29
N LEU A 6 25.30 13.32 -14.45
CA LEU A 6 25.77 12.01 -14.86
C LEU A 6 24.59 11.05 -15.16
N TYR A 7 23.54 11.09 -14.35
CA TYR A 7 22.34 10.30 -14.59
C TYR A 7 21.59 10.75 -15.86
N MET A 8 21.46 12.03 -16.10
CA MET A 8 20.83 12.56 -17.32
C MET A 8 21.57 12.13 -18.60
N TYR A 9 22.88 12.01 -18.57
CA TYR A 9 23.68 11.63 -19.74
C TYR A 9 23.51 10.15 -20.11
N GLN A 10 23.41 9.27 -19.14
CA GLN A 10 23.13 7.83 -19.39
C GLN A 10 21.72 7.60 -19.94
N TYR A 11 20.72 8.38 -19.52
CA TYR A 11 19.35 8.25 -20.02
C TYR A 11 19.14 8.76 -21.45
N LYS A 12 19.91 9.75 -21.92
CA LYS A 12 19.81 10.26 -23.30
C LYS A 12 20.08 9.16 -24.34
N ASN A 13 20.96 8.22 -24.08
CA ASN A 13 21.27 7.14 -24.99
C ASN A 13 20.24 5.99 -24.97
N LEU A 14 19.49 5.84 -23.86
CA LEU A 14 18.42 4.83 -23.75
C LEU A 14 17.12 5.26 -24.46
N ILE A 15 16.82 6.55 -24.50
CA ILE A 15 15.60 7.10 -25.12
C ILE A 15 15.54 6.80 -26.62
N ASN A 16 16.66 6.69 -27.32
CA ASN A 16 16.70 6.42 -28.74
C ASN A 16 16.28 4.98 -29.12
N TYR A 17 16.15 4.07 -28.16
CA TYR A 17 15.74 2.68 -28.36
C TYR A 17 14.32 2.38 -27.86
N LEU A 18 13.65 3.36 -27.23
CA LEU A 18 12.29 3.19 -26.76
C LEU A 18 11.28 3.49 -27.86
N ASP A 19 10.18 2.75 -27.83
CA ASP A 19 9.03 3.04 -28.66
C ASP A 19 8.54 4.48 -28.39
N LYS A 20 8.23 5.22 -29.48
CA LYS A 20 7.82 6.63 -29.39
C LYS A 20 6.50 6.85 -28.64
N SER A 21 5.70 5.80 -28.46
CA SER A 21 4.48 5.83 -27.66
C SER A 21 4.73 5.88 -26.15
N ILE A 22 5.96 5.54 -25.68
CA ILE A 22 6.30 5.52 -24.26
C ILE A 22 6.51 6.95 -23.77
N CYS A 23 5.71 7.35 -22.78
CA CYS A 23 5.77 8.67 -22.16
C CYS A 23 6.40 8.66 -20.75
N MET A 24 6.44 7.49 -20.08
CA MET A 24 6.93 7.37 -18.71
C MET A 24 7.66 6.04 -18.48
N GLY A 25 8.71 6.09 -17.65
CA GLY A 25 9.35 4.90 -17.07
C GLY A 25 9.38 5.02 -15.55
N ALA A 26 8.80 4.07 -14.84
CA ALA A 26 8.82 4.00 -13.38
C ALA A 26 9.68 2.83 -12.91
N LEU A 27 10.41 3.03 -11.80
CA LEU A 27 11.21 1.97 -11.19
C LEU A 27 10.32 1.14 -10.25
N SER A 28 10.23 -0.18 -10.48
CA SER A 28 9.65 -1.09 -9.51
C SER A 28 10.69 -1.50 -8.48
N SER A 29 10.32 -1.49 -7.22
CA SER A 29 11.14 -2.05 -6.13
C SER A 29 11.03 -3.58 -6.09
N GLY A 30 11.31 -4.28 -7.19
CA GLY A 30 11.18 -5.74 -7.27
C GLY A 30 11.84 -6.47 -6.09
N SER A 31 11.37 -7.66 -5.75
CA SER A 31 11.96 -8.59 -4.77
C SER A 31 13.40 -9.03 -5.16
N THR A 32 13.79 -8.78 -6.40
CA THR A 32 15.15 -8.97 -6.93
C THR A 32 15.97 -7.71 -6.72
N SER A 33 17.24 -7.84 -6.39
CA SER A 33 18.18 -6.74 -6.06
C SER A 33 18.33 -5.64 -7.12
N VAL A 34 17.82 -5.83 -8.33
CA VAL A 34 17.89 -4.87 -9.44
C VAL A 34 16.47 -4.33 -9.73
N PRO A 35 16.23 -3.01 -9.58
CA PRO A 35 14.94 -2.41 -9.95
C PRO A 35 14.65 -2.61 -11.44
N LYS A 36 13.41 -2.98 -11.77
CA LYS A 36 12.95 -3.05 -13.15
C LYS A 36 12.33 -1.72 -13.56
N VAL A 37 12.55 -1.29 -14.80
CA VAL A 37 11.87 -0.14 -15.38
C VAL A 37 10.54 -0.60 -15.98
N LEU A 38 9.47 0.00 -15.53
CA LEU A 38 8.10 -0.23 -16.01
C LEU A 38 7.74 0.91 -16.95
N TYR A 39 7.62 0.62 -18.23
CA TYR A 39 7.28 1.61 -19.25
C TYR A 39 5.78 1.74 -19.42
N ARG A 40 5.30 2.97 -19.67
CA ARG A 40 3.90 3.26 -19.91
C ARG A 40 3.70 4.19 -21.10
N THR A 41 2.67 3.94 -21.88
CA THR A 41 2.15 4.92 -22.84
C THR A 41 1.26 5.93 -22.12
N TYR A 42 0.93 7.03 -22.79
CA TYR A 42 0.00 8.03 -22.26
C TYR A 42 -1.37 7.39 -21.96
N GLU A 43 -1.88 6.58 -22.86
CA GLU A 43 -3.18 5.91 -22.75
C GLU A 43 -3.19 4.94 -21.56
N SER A 44 -2.12 4.14 -21.39
CA SER A 44 -2.04 3.17 -20.30
C SER A 44 -1.84 3.82 -18.93
N TRP A 45 -1.47 5.10 -18.88
CA TRP A 45 -1.25 5.83 -17.63
C TRP A 45 -2.27 6.94 -17.43
N ALA A 46 -2.17 8.04 -18.17
CA ALA A 46 -3.04 9.20 -18.03
C ALA A 46 -4.46 8.93 -18.49
N GLY A 47 -4.68 7.99 -19.42
CA GLY A 47 -6.01 7.54 -19.84
C GLY A 47 -6.88 6.98 -18.72
N PHE A 48 -6.26 6.57 -17.58
CA PHE A 48 -6.99 6.13 -16.38
C PHE A 48 -7.40 7.29 -15.46
N PHE A 49 -6.81 8.49 -15.59
CA PHE A 49 -7.06 9.60 -14.68
C PHE A 49 -8.54 9.99 -14.57
N PRO A 50 -9.33 10.08 -15.65
CA PRO A 50 -10.75 10.42 -15.52
C PRO A 50 -11.53 9.44 -14.63
N ILE A 51 -11.21 8.14 -14.72
CA ILE A 51 -11.87 7.09 -13.94
C ILE A 51 -11.49 7.22 -12.46
N GLN A 52 -10.19 7.26 -12.15
CA GLN A 52 -9.73 7.37 -10.76
C GLN A 52 -10.12 8.70 -10.12
N ASN A 53 -10.06 9.81 -10.87
CA ASN A 53 -10.37 11.14 -10.35
C ASN A 53 -11.84 11.28 -9.97
N GLY A 54 -12.75 10.66 -10.76
CA GLY A 54 -14.15 10.58 -10.40
C GLY A 54 -14.38 9.85 -9.06
N ILE A 55 -13.68 8.73 -8.83
CA ILE A 55 -13.81 7.96 -7.59
C ILE A 55 -13.10 8.66 -6.41
N PHE A 56 -11.94 9.25 -6.63
CA PHE A 56 -11.16 9.93 -5.59
C PHE A 56 -11.61 11.37 -5.32
N ASN A 57 -12.70 11.83 -5.93
CA ASN A 57 -13.20 13.20 -5.83
C ASN A 57 -12.10 14.25 -6.11
N ILE A 58 -11.37 14.05 -7.22
CA ILE A 58 -10.34 14.97 -7.71
C ILE A 58 -10.91 15.82 -8.82
N SER A 59 -10.69 17.13 -8.75
CA SER A 59 -11.14 18.13 -9.73
C SER A 59 -10.12 19.27 -9.82
N GLY A 60 -10.39 20.27 -10.67
CA GLY A 60 -9.56 21.49 -10.77
C GLY A 60 -9.49 22.30 -9.47
N GLU A 61 -10.44 22.15 -8.56
CA GLU A 61 -10.43 22.80 -7.24
C GLU A 61 -9.66 22.02 -6.17
N SER A 62 -9.13 20.83 -6.51
CA SER A 62 -8.45 19.98 -5.57
C SER A 62 -7.09 20.56 -5.16
N ILE A 63 -6.83 20.53 -3.84
CA ILE A 63 -5.52 20.81 -3.24
C ILE A 63 -5.08 19.55 -2.56
N LEU A 64 -4.16 18.81 -3.20
CA LEU A 64 -3.70 17.51 -2.74
C LEU A 64 -2.50 17.63 -1.80
N PHE A 65 -2.60 17.05 -0.62
CA PHE A 65 -1.45 16.83 0.27
C PHE A 65 -0.84 15.45 0.04
N VAL A 66 0.48 15.43 -0.21
CA VAL A 66 1.29 14.22 -0.38
C VAL A 66 2.54 14.30 0.48
N ASN A 67 2.98 13.17 1.05
CA ASN A 67 4.25 13.09 1.76
C ASN A 67 5.18 12.05 1.14
N GLY A 68 6.40 12.47 0.80
CA GLY A 68 7.45 11.62 0.23
C GLY A 68 7.88 12.04 -1.17
N THR A 69 8.62 11.15 -1.85
CA THR A 69 9.28 11.43 -3.13
C THR A 69 8.42 11.01 -4.33
N LEU A 70 8.70 11.62 -5.50
CA LEU A 70 8.09 11.23 -6.79
C LEU A 70 8.59 9.87 -7.32
N SER A 71 9.67 9.34 -6.77
CA SER A 71 10.15 8.01 -7.14
C SER A 71 9.21 6.88 -6.68
N PHE A 72 8.31 7.16 -5.74
CA PHE A 72 7.22 6.26 -5.39
C PHE A 72 6.06 6.45 -6.37
N THR A 73 5.70 5.38 -7.11
CA THR A 73 4.70 5.44 -8.20
C THR A 73 3.33 5.94 -7.74
N GLY A 74 2.91 5.61 -6.50
CA GLY A 74 1.66 6.12 -5.93
C GLY A 74 1.65 7.63 -5.74
N ASN A 75 2.75 8.22 -5.24
CA ASN A 75 2.89 9.68 -5.13
C ASN A 75 2.85 10.34 -6.52
N LEU A 76 3.66 9.80 -7.45
CA LEU A 76 3.72 10.32 -8.82
C LEU A 76 2.35 10.29 -9.49
N ASN A 77 1.65 9.15 -9.43
CA ASN A 77 0.34 8.99 -10.03
C ASN A 77 -0.69 9.95 -9.44
N SER A 78 -0.74 10.07 -8.11
CA SER A 78 -1.67 10.97 -7.41
C SER A 78 -1.41 12.44 -7.75
N ILE A 79 -0.15 12.86 -7.80
CA ILE A 79 0.24 14.23 -8.17
C ILE A 79 -0.15 14.52 -9.61
N MET A 80 0.21 13.63 -10.54
CA MET A 80 -0.06 13.87 -11.96
C MET A 80 -1.55 13.85 -12.29
N SER A 81 -2.34 13.04 -11.58
CA SER A 81 -3.78 13.02 -11.79
C SER A 81 -4.48 14.30 -11.32
N VAL A 82 -4.00 14.93 -10.23
CA VAL A 82 -4.52 16.21 -9.78
C VAL A 82 -4.10 17.35 -10.72
N LEU A 83 -2.84 17.35 -11.18
CA LEU A 83 -2.37 18.32 -12.16
C LEU A 83 -3.08 18.17 -13.52
N TYR A 84 -3.47 16.96 -13.89
CA TYR A 84 -4.27 16.71 -15.09
C TYR A 84 -5.64 17.43 -15.05
N GLU A 85 -6.27 17.52 -13.88
CA GLU A 85 -7.51 18.28 -13.68
C GLU A 85 -7.28 19.79 -13.47
N GLY A 86 -6.02 20.26 -13.40
CA GLY A 86 -5.70 21.67 -13.11
C GLY A 86 -5.68 22.03 -11.61
N GLY A 87 -5.71 21.03 -10.72
CA GLY A 87 -5.63 21.23 -9.27
C GLY A 87 -4.23 21.62 -8.78
N SER A 88 -4.09 21.75 -7.47
CA SER A 88 -2.87 22.21 -6.79
C SER A 88 -2.27 21.11 -5.91
N ILE A 89 -0.95 21.16 -5.69
CA ILE A 89 -0.20 20.17 -4.94
C ILE A 89 0.52 20.80 -3.76
N VAL A 90 0.46 20.15 -2.61
CA VAL A 90 1.20 20.47 -1.39
C VAL A 90 2.05 19.26 -1.02
N ILE A 91 3.34 19.33 -1.25
CA ILE A 91 4.29 18.23 -0.97
C ILE A 91 5.02 18.51 0.34
N SER A 92 5.07 17.51 1.19
CA SER A 92 5.85 17.51 2.43
C SER A 92 6.92 16.43 2.39
N SER A 93 8.04 16.67 3.06
CA SER A 93 9.10 15.70 3.29
C SER A 93 9.27 15.40 4.77
N GLY A 94 9.76 14.19 5.08
CA GLY A 94 9.98 13.74 6.45
C GLY A 94 8.71 13.39 7.23
N LEU A 95 8.89 12.74 8.39
CA LEU A 95 7.80 12.20 9.21
C LEU A 95 7.46 13.14 10.38
N ASN A 96 7.01 14.35 10.08
CA ASN A 96 6.59 15.33 11.10
C ASN A 96 5.07 15.61 11.02
N CYS A 97 4.27 14.80 11.72
CA CYS A 97 2.80 14.90 11.68
C CYS A 97 2.26 16.26 12.16
N LYS A 98 2.92 16.91 13.12
CA LYS A 98 2.50 18.25 13.57
C LYS A 98 2.67 19.29 12.45
N SER A 99 3.76 19.17 11.69
CA SER A 99 3.99 19.99 10.49
C SER A 99 2.94 19.68 9.42
N TRP A 100 2.64 18.41 9.18
CA TRP A 100 1.61 18.01 8.20
C TRP A 100 0.26 18.64 8.50
N ILE A 101 -0.21 18.53 9.77
CA ILE A 101 -1.51 19.09 10.20
C ILE A 101 -1.53 20.60 10.00
N ARG A 102 -0.44 21.31 10.36
CA ARG A 102 -0.32 22.76 10.12
C ARG A 102 -0.43 23.08 8.62
N THR A 103 0.31 22.37 7.79
CA THR A 103 0.32 22.53 6.34
C THR A 103 -1.06 22.25 5.73
N ILE A 104 -1.71 21.16 6.13
CA ILE A 104 -3.06 20.81 5.67
C ILE A 104 -4.06 21.94 5.99
N LYS A 105 -4.01 22.48 7.20
CA LYS A 105 -4.87 23.60 7.61
C LYS A 105 -4.52 24.91 6.88
N GLN A 106 -3.23 25.24 6.78
CA GLN A 106 -2.73 26.48 6.18
C GLN A 106 -3.10 26.61 4.71
N TYR A 107 -2.97 25.53 3.95
CA TYR A 107 -3.24 25.52 2.50
C TYR A 107 -4.66 25.08 2.15
N ASN A 108 -5.56 24.92 3.13
CA ASN A 108 -6.93 24.46 2.91
C ASN A 108 -7.01 23.19 2.07
N VAL A 109 -6.14 22.22 2.36
CA VAL A 109 -6.07 20.93 1.65
C VAL A 109 -7.45 20.28 1.58
N THR A 110 -7.82 19.83 0.40
CA THR A 110 -9.09 19.16 0.12
C THR A 110 -8.94 17.65 -0.04
N ASN A 111 -7.80 17.21 -0.55
CA ASN A 111 -7.51 15.81 -0.84
C ASN A 111 -6.21 15.38 -0.15
N ILE A 112 -6.19 14.19 0.44
CA ILE A 112 -5.01 13.63 1.09
C ILE A 112 -4.67 12.29 0.45
N TYR A 113 -3.42 12.13 0.00
CA TYR A 113 -2.84 10.85 -0.36
C TYR A 113 -1.69 10.52 0.58
N LEU A 114 -1.87 9.49 1.38
CA LEU A 114 -0.86 8.94 2.28
C LEU A 114 -1.05 7.42 2.35
N ILE A 115 0.02 6.67 2.52
CA ILE A 115 -0.10 5.22 2.80
C ILE A 115 -0.71 4.99 4.20
N PRO A 116 -1.35 3.84 4.46
CA PRO A 116 -2.07 3.58 5.72
C PRO A 116 -1.27 3.83 6.99
N THR A 117 0.02 3.45 7.02
CA THR A 117 0.90 3.71 8.17
C THR A 117 1.09 5.21 8.46
N LYS A 118 1.18 6.04 7.41
CA LYS A 118 1.26 7.51 7.56
C LYS A 118 -0.08 8.11 8.00
N LEU A 119 -1.20 7.57 7.53
CA LEU A 119 -2.54 7.96 8.01
C LEU A 119 -2.73 7.63 9.48
N GLN A 120 -2.27 6.48 9.93
CA GLN A 120 -2.28 6.10 11.34
C GLN A 120 -1.47 7.06 12.20
N LEU A 121 -0.27 7.46 11.74
CA LEU A 121 0.54 8.47 12.42
C LEU A 121 -0.14 9.84 12.45
N LEU A 122 -0.76 10.26 11.34
CA LEU A 122 -1.50 11.52 11.26
C LEU A 122 -2.64 11.56 12.29
N VAL A 123 -3.45 10.50 12.35
CA VAL A 123 -4.59 10.38 13.27
C VAL A 123 -4.17 10.53 14.74
N LYS A 124 -3.05 9.93 15.16
CA LYS A 124 -2.53 10.04 16.52
C LYS A 124 -2.24 11.48 16.96
N HIS A 125 -1.99 12.38 16.02
CA HIS A 125 -1.63 13.77 16.29
C HIS A 125 -2.78 14.76 16.03
N LEU A 126 -3.89 14.32 15.43
CA LEU A 126 -5.08 15.15 15.24
C LEU A 126 -5.78 15.37 16.61
N LYS A 127 -6.01 16.65 16.95
CA LYS A 127 -6.72 17.05 18.17
C LYS A 127 -8.04 17.76 17.87
N GLU A 128 -8.17 18.32 16.69
CA GLU A 128 -9.31 19.12 16.25
C GLU A 128 -9.73 18.73 14.84
N PRO A 129 -11.01 18.90 14.50
CA PRO A 129 -11.51 18.63 13.15
C PRO A 129 -10.82 19.46 12.07
N VAL A 130 -10.66 18.86 10.89
CA VAL A 130 -10.18 19.47 9.65
C VAL A 130 -11.30 19.38 8.62
N LEU A 131 -12.09 20.43 8.49
CA LEU A 131 -13.39 20.41 7.78
C LEU A 131 -13.28 20.61 6.25
N LYS A 132 -12.09 20.95 5.73
CA LYS A 132 -11.88 21.21 4.30
C LYS A 132 -11.57 19.95 3.51
N VAL A 133 -11.09 18.89 4.17
CA VAL A 133 -10.76 17.63 3.51
C VAL A 133 -12.05 16.93 3.08
N VAL A 134 -12.15 16.65 1.79
CA VAL A 134 -13.30 15.98 1.17
C VAL A 134 -12.97 14.59 0.67
N SER A 135 -11.67 14.26 0.50
CA SER A 135 -11.24 12.93 0.07
C SER A 135 -9.92 12.53 0.71
N ILE A 136 -9.84 11.28 1.14
CA ILE A 136 -8.62 10.63 1.62
C ILE A 136 -8.52 9.31 0.87
N PHE A 137 -7.52 9.15 0.02
CA PHE A 137 -7.32 7.90 -0.69
C PHE A 137 -5.95 7.30 -0.37
N THR A 138 -5.91 5.99 -0.23
CA THR A 138 -4.76 5.25 0.29
C THR A 138 -4.67 3.86 -0.33
N GLY A 139 -3.49 3.27 -0.31
CA GLY A 139 -3.26 1.92 -0.82
C GLY A 139 -1.92 1.35 -0.38
N SER A 140 -1.45 0.31 -1.05
CA SER A 140 -0.23 -0.45 -0.73
C SER A 140 -0.29 -1.32 0.52
N GLN A 141 -1.25 -1.11 1.40
CA GLN A 141 -1.51 -1.88 2.63
C GLN A 141 -3.00 -1.80 2.96
N LEU A 142 -3.51 -2.69 3.81
CA LEU A 142 -4.87 -2.57 4.34
C LEU A 142 -4.97 -1.34 5.26
N LEU A 143 -6.09 -0.64 5.15
CA LEU A 143 -6.45 0.44 6.07
C LEU A 143 -7.30 -0.14 7.20
N PHE A 144 -6.81 -0.08 8.44
CA PHE A 144 -7.54 -0.61 9.58
C PHE A 144 -8.76 0.22 9.92
N GLU A 145 -9.83 -0.45 10.30
CA GLU A 145 -11.10 0.15 10.71
C GLU A 145 -10.92 1.25 11.75
N TYR A 146 -10.08 1.02 12.78
CA TYR A 146 -9.77 2.02 13.80
C TYR A 146 -9.22 3.32 13.18
N THR A 147 -8.30 3.21 12.23
CA THR A 147 -7.72 4.38 11.56
C THR A 147 -8.77 5.09 10.72
N ALA A 148 -9.57 4.34 9.95
CA ALA A 148 -10.64 4.90 9.13
C ALA A 148 -11.70 5.64 9.95
N ARG A 149 -12.16 5.07 11.07
CA ARG A 149 -13.11 5.71 11.99
C ARG A 149 -12.56 6.99 12.59
N ASN A 150 -11.30 7.01 12.98
CA ASN A 150 -10.66 8.22 13.51
C ASN A 150 -10.44 9.29 12.44
N LEU A 151 -10.07 8.91 11.20
CA LEU A 151 -10.03 9.84 10.08
C LEU A 151 -11.40 10.47 9.85
N LYS A 152 -12.47 9.67 9.81
CA LYS A 152 -13.85 10.17 9.65
C LYS A 152 -14.27 11.09 10.79
N LYS A 153 -13.88 10.78 12.04
CA LYS A 153 -14.11 11.62 13.22
C LYS A 153 -13.50 13.02 13.08
N TYR A 154 -12.24 13.09 12.65
CA TYR A 154 -11.52 14.36 12.53
C TYR A 154 -11.69 15.05 11.17
N MET A 155 -12.09 14.34 10.14
CA MET A 155 -12.33 14.84 8.78
C MET A 155 -13.72 14.36 8.32
N PRO A 156 -14.82 14.84 8.96
CA PRO A 156 -16.16 14.26 8.80
C PRO A 156 -16.73 14.37 7.39
N LYS A 157 -16.25 15.33 6.60
CA LYS A 157 -16.69 15.53 5.20
C LYS A 157 -15.93 14.66 4.20
N SER A 158 -14.85 13.98 4.64
CA SER A 158 -14.05 13.21 3.71
C SER A 158 -14.68 11.88 3.34
N GLU A 159 -14.65 11.53 2.07
CA GLU A 159 -14.72 10.13 1.64
C GLU A 159 -13.37 9.48 1.88
N ILE A 160 -13.35 8.29 2.46
CA ILE A 160 -12.12 7.53 2.71
C ILE A 160 -12.12 6.34 1.78
N ILE A 161 -11.12 6.26 0.93
CA ILE A 161 -11.05 5.28 -0.15
C ILE A 161 -9.76 4.48 -0.03
N LEU A 162 -9.90 3.17 0.20
CA LEU A 162 -8.82 2.23 0.06
C LEU A 162 -8.78 1.73 -1.38
N TYR A 163 -7.61 1.69 -2.01
CA TYR A 163 -7.44 1.02 -3.28
C TYR A 163 -6.39 -0.10 -3.20
N TYR A 164 -6.57 -1.11 -4.02
CA TYR A 164 -5.55 -2.10 -4.33
C TYR A 164 -5.07 -1.88 -5.76
N GLY A 165 -3.77 -1.98 -5.96
CA GLY A 165 -3.15 -1.79 -7.26
C GLY A 165 -1.69 -2.23 -7.27
N ALA A 166 -1.11 -2.24 -8.46
CA ALA A 166 0.29 -2.58 -8.69
C ALA A 166 0.92 -1.59 -9.65
N SER A 167 2.22 -1.36 -9.53
CA SER A 167 2.96 -0.48 -10.45
C SER A 167 2.83 -0.94 -11.91
N GLU A 168 2.63 -2.24 -12.12
CA GLU A 168 2.43 -2.87 -13.41
C GLU A 168 1.03 -2.68 -14.00
N LEU A 169 0.00 -2.47 -13.15
CA LEU A 169 -1.41 -2.55 -13.53
C LEU A 169 -2.22 -1.29 -13.25
N ASN A 170 -1.60 -0.27 -12.60
CA ASN A 170 -2.31 0.89 -12.06
C ASN A 170 -3.22 0.50 -10.88
N TYR A 171 -4.35 1.18 -10.67
CA TYR A 171 -5.34 0.83 -9.66
C TYR A 171 -6.25 -0.28 -10.17
N ILE A 172 -6.53 -1.27 -9.36
CA ILE A 172 -7.26 -2.48 -9.72
C ILE A 172 -8.65 -2.48 -9.08
N THR A 173 -8.70 -2.32 -7.76
CA THR A 173 -9.96 -2.26 -6.99
C THR A 173 -9.96 -1.08 -6.04
N TYR A 174 -11.15 -0.68 -5.61
CA TYR A 174 -11.34 0.32 -4.56
C TYR A 174 -12.47 -0.08 -3.61
N LEU A 175 -12.43 0.51 -2.41
CA LEU A 175 -13.36 0.28 -1.31
C LEU A 175 -13.60 1.62 -0.62
N CYS A 176 -14.85 2.07 -0.56
CA CYS A 176 -15.24 3.30 0.13
C CYS A 176 -15.42 3.07 1.64
N TYR A 177 -15.55 4.17 2.41
CA TYR A 177 -15.56 4.12 3.87
C TYR A 177 -16.57 3.14 4.45
N ASP A 178 -17.84 3.19 4.03
CA ASP A 178 -18.88 2.33 4.60
C ASP A 178 -18.61 0.86 4.29
N GLU A 179 -18.22 0.55 3.05
CA GLU A 179 -17.82 -0.80 2.65
C GLU A 179 -16.57 -1.28 3.40
N LEU A 180 -15.61 -0.39 3.69
CA LEU A 180 -14.40 -0.73 4.44
C LEU A 180 -14.74 -1.13 5.89
N ILE A 181 -15.73 -0.47 6.49
CA ILE A 181 -16.20 -0.81 7.84
C ILE A 181 -16.94 -2.16 7.85
N GLU A 182 -17.72 -2.45 6.82
CA GLU A 182 -18.46 -3.71 6.70
C GLU A 182 -17.57 -4.89 6.25
N LYS A 183 -16.54 -4.61 5.44
CA LYS A 183 -15.66 -5.60 4.79
C LYS A 183 -14.17 -5.33 5.09
N PRO A 184 -13.74 -5.37 6.35
CA PRO A 184 -12.41 -4.90 6.79
C PRO A 184 -11.21 -5.68 6.21
N LEU A 185 -11.44 -6.85 5.61
CA LEU A 185 -10.39 -7.66 4.98
C LEU A 185 -10.40 -7.55 3.45
N SER A 186 -11.37 -6.84 2.89
CA SER A 186 -11.48 -6.66 1.46
C SER A 186 -10.55 -5.57 0.95
N VAL A 187 -10.16 -5.68 -0.30
CA VAL A 187 -9.54 -4.63 -1.10
C VAL A 187 -10.53 -4.02 -2.10
N GLY A 188 -11.81 -4.39 -2.02
CA GLY A 188 -12.92 -3.76 -2.74
C GLY A 188 -13.33 -4.46 -4.02
N ARG A 189 -13.97 -3.67 -4.89
CA ARG A 189 -14.48 -4.09 -6.19
C ARG A 189 -13.66 -3.45 -7.32
N PRO A 190 -13.65 -4.04 -8.53
CA PRO A 190 -12.90 -3.52 -9.66
C PRO A 190 -13.26 -2.06 -9.99
N PHE A 191 -12.26 -1.26 -10.36
CA PHE A 191 -12.51 0.01 -11.05
C PHE A 191 -13.21 -0.24 -12.37
N PRO A 192 -13.99 0.72 -12.89
CA PRO A 192 -14.58 0.63 -14.22
C PRO A 192 -13.54 0.32 -15.30
N GLY A 193 -13.85 -0.65 -16.17
CA GLY A 193 -12.96 -1.08 -17.26
C GLY A 193 -11.84 -2.04 -16.82
N ILE A 194 -11.93 -2.61 -15.62
CA ILE A 194 -10.98 -3.61 -15.10
C ILE A 194 -11.70 -4.91 -14.82
N ASP A 195 -11.25 -6.00 -15.44
CA ASP A 195 -11.74 -7.34 -15.18
C ASP A 195 -10.75 -8.12 -14.33
N ILE A 196 -11.24 -8.84 -13.33
CA ILE A 196 -10.42 -9.66 -12.42
C ILE A 196 -10.88 -11.11 -12.49
N TYR A 197 -9.91 -12.01 -12.63
CA TYR A 197 -10.13 -13.45 -12.67
C TYR A 197 -9.30 -14.13 -11.58
N ILE A 198 -9.89 -15.11 -10.91
CA ILE A 198 -9.18 -15.95 -9.93
C ILE A 198 -8.93 -17.32 -10.55
N ARG A 199 -7.67 -17.73 -10.68
CA ARG A 199 -7.28 -19.04 -11.21
C ARG A 199 -6.27 -19.70 -10.24
N GLY A 200 -6.67 -20.81 -9.64
CA GLY A 200 -5.85 -21.50 -8.65
C GLY A 200 -5.47 -20.60 -7.46
N GLY A 201 -6.38 -19.73 -7.02
CA GLY A 201 -6.15 -18.76 -5.95
C GLY A 201 -5.34 -17.52 -6.37
N LYS A 202 -4.77 -17.47 -7.58
CA LYS A 202 -4.03 -16.31 -8.08
C LYS A 202 -4.96 -15.28 -8.73
N ILE A 203 -4.66 -14.01 -8.49
CA ILE A 203 -5.36 -12.87 -9.07
C ILE A 203 -4.74 -12.56 -10.44
N PHE A 204 -5.58 -12.57 -11.46
CA PHE A 204 -5.28 -12.13 -12.83
C PHE A 204 -6.14 -10.93 -13.18
N VAL A 205 -5.54 -9.94 -13.82
CA VAL A 205 -6.20 -8.68 -14.17
C VAL A 205 -6.12 -8.46 -15.67
N ASN A 206 -7.26 -8.19 -16.29
CA ASN A 206 -7.36 -7.76 -17.67
C ASN A 206 -7.72 -6.27 -17.69
N THR A 207 -6.86 -5.45 -18.28
CA THR A 207 -7.01 -4.00 -18.32
C THR A 207 -6.20 -3.41 -19.47
N GLU A 208 -6.68 -2.32 -20.04
CA GLU A 208 -5.92 -1.52 -21.01
C GLU A 208 -4.86 -0.63 -20.33
N TYR A 209 -4.94 -0.48 -18.98
CA TYR A 209 -4.08 0.39 -18.20
C TYR A 209 -2.85 -0.33 -17.61
N ALA A 210 -2.45 -1.46 -18.19
CA ALA A 210 -1.22 -2.16 -17.82
C ALA A 210 0.03 -1.48 -18.41
N VAL A 211 1.21 -1.86 -17.91
CA VAL A 211 2.50 -1.43 -18.46
C VAL A 211 2.65 -1.85 -19.93
N TYR A 212 3.49 -1.12 -20.65
CA TYR A 212 3.79 -1.39 -22.06
C TYR A 212 4.23 -2.85 -22.27
N ASN A 213 3.68 -3.49 -23.29
CA ASN A 213 3.92 -4.89 -23.63
C ASN A 213 3.57 -5.92 -22.55
N ALA A 214 2.69 -5.59 -21.60
CA ALA A 214 2.17 -6.58 -20.65
C ALA A 214 1.33 -7.64 -21.34
N THR A 215 1.57 -8.91 -21.03
CA THR A 215 0.70 -10.02 -21.48
C THR A 215 -0.60 -9.98 -20.69
N LYS A 216 -1.73 -9.98 -21.38
CA LYS A 216 -3.07 -9.95 -20.76
C LYS A 216 -3.73 -11.33 -20.78
N PRO A 217 -4.43 -11.76 -19.74
CA PRO A 217 -4.51 -11.13 -18.42
C PRO A 217 -3.19 -11.21 -17.65
N TYR A 218 -2.84 -10.16 -16.91
CA TYR A 218 -1.59 -10.03 -16.17
C TYR A 218 -1.77 -10.45 -14.71
N SER A 219 -0.75 -11.08 -14.12
CA SER A 219 -0.71 -11.35 -12.68
C SER A 219 0.62 -10.86 -12.08
N VAL A 220 0.53 -10.15 -10.97
CA VAL A 220 1.69 -9.79 -10.13
C VAL A 220 2.00 -10.87 -9.08
N ASN A 221 1.44 -12.08 -9.25
CA ASN A 221 1.51 -13.21 -8.32
C ASN A 221 0.84 -12.96 -6.95
N ASP A 222 -0.16 -12.11 -6.94
CA ASP A 222 -1.00 -11.90 -5.77
C ASP A 222 -2.04 -13.02 -5.65
N ILE A 223 -2.33 -13.42 -4.42
CA ILE A 223 -3.29 -14.47 -4.06
C ILE A 223 -4.52 -13.82 -3.45
N GLY A 224 -5.69 -14.33 -3.82
CA GLY A 224 -6.95 -13.85 -3.29
C GLY A 224 -8.16 -14.61 -3.83
N TYR A 225 -9.33 -14.24 -3.34
CA TYR A 225 -10.61 -14.80 -3.76
C TYR A 225 -11.72 -13.75 -3.63
N TYR A 226 -12.86 -14.00 -4.22
CA TYR A 226 -14.06 -13.21 -4.01
C TYR A 226 -14.86 -13.74 -2.82
N ASP A 227 -15.33 -12.85 -1.95
CA ASP A 227 -16.33 -13.22 -0.96
C ASP A 227 -17.72 -13.42 -1.62
N ASN A 228 -18.71 -13.83 -0.82
CA ASN A 228 -20.07 -14.09 -1.29
C ASN A 228 -20.77 -12.87 -1.86
N ASP A 229 -20.33 -11.66 -1.52
CA ASP A 229 -20.90 -10.39 -1.97
C ASP A 229 -20.11 -9.78 -3.15
N GLY A 230 -19.12 -10.52 -3.67
CA GLY A 230 -18.33 -10.12 -4.83
C GLY A 230 -17.21 -9.12 -4.54
N TYR A 231 -16.77 -9.02 -3.28
CA TYR A 231 -15.62 -8.23 -2.90
C TYR A 231 -14.34 -9.06 -2.98
N LEU A 232 -13.28 -8.47 -3.51
CA LEU A 232 -11.97 -9.13 -3.58
C LEU A 232 -11.31 -9.14 -2.20
N ILE A 233 -10.96 -10.32 -1.73
CA ILE A 233 -10.16 -10.55 -0.53
C ILE A 233 -8.73 -10.83 -0.97
N PHE A 234 -7.78 -10.01 -0.51
CA PHE A 234 -6.36 -10.18 -0.77
C PHE A 234 -5.72 -10.97 0.36
N GLU A 235 -5.10 -12.10 0.02
CA GLU A 235 -4.46 -12.99 1.01
C GLU A 235 -2.94 -12.81 1.11
N GLY A 236 -2.33 -12.08 0.17
CA GLY A 236 -0.89 -11.86 0.13
C GLY A 236 -0.29 -12.14 -1.26
N ARG A 237 1.04 -12.11 -1.33
CA ARG A 237 1.78 -12.52 -2.51
C ARG A 237 2.12 -14.00 -2.47
N SER A 238 2.15 -14.65 -3.62
CA SER A 238 2.58 -16.07 -3.67
C SER A 238 4.01 -16.26 -3.13
N ASP A 239 4.86 -15.25 -3.29
CA ASP A 239 6.24 -15.25 -2.79
C ASP A 239 6.32 -15.03 -1.26
N ASP A 240 5.29 -14.43 -0.65
CA ASP A 240 5.15 -14.23 0.80
C ASP A 240 4.45 -15.43 1.49
N ILE A 241 4.03 -16.45 0.70
CA ILE A 241 3.49 -17.71 1.25
C ILE A 241 4.66 -18.63 1.57
N VAL A 242 4.78 -18.96 2.85
CA VAL A 242 5.83 -19.83 3.38
C VAL A 242 5.30 -21.26 3.49
N ASN A 243 6.01 -22.22 2.91
CA ASN A 243 5.71 -23.63 3.12
C ASN A 243 6.36 -24.10 4.43
N ILE A 244 5.54 -24.32 5.45
CA ILE A 244 5.98 -24.78 6.78
C ILE A 244 5.46 -26.22 6.99
N GLY A 245 6.34 -27.20 6.86
CA GLY A 245 5.96 -28.60 7.09
C GLY A 245 4.84 -29.10 6.17
N GLY A 246 4.81 -28.65 4.91
CA GLY A 246 3.76 -29.00 3.93
C GLY A 246 2.54 -28.06 3.92
N PHE A 247 2.44 -27.15 4.88
CA PHE A 247 1.34 -26.18 4.95
C PHE A 247 1.73 -24.86 4.33
N LYS A 248 0.87 -24.29 3.50
CA LYS A 248 1.02 -22.94 2.95
C LYS A 248 0.54 -21.92 3.99
N VAL A 249 1.47 -21.10 4.49
CA VAL A 249 1.22 -20.08 5.52
C VAL A 249 1.38 -18.70 4.91
N SER A 250 0.36 -17.88 4.97
CA SER A 250 0.38 -16.49 4.50
C SER A 250 0.86 -15.55 5.62
N SER A 251 1.99 -14.88 5.40
CA SER A 251 2.48 -13.83 6.31
C SER A 251 1.45 -12.70 6.48
N ALA A 252 0.83 -12.26 5.38
CA ALA A 252 -0.15 -11.18 5.41
C ALA A 252 -1.40 -11.54 6.25
N LYS A 253 -1.90 -12.78 6.16
CA LYS A 253 -3.00 -13.26 7.00
C LYS A 253 -2.66 -13.15 8.48
N ILE A 254 -1.47 -13.60 8.87
CA ILE A 254 -1.03 -13.57 10.27
C ILE A 254 -0.86 -12.12 10.74
N GLU A 255 -0.21 -11.27 9.95
CA GLU A 255 -0.06 -9.84 10.24
C GLU A 255 -1.43 -9.19 10.49
N ASN A 256 -2.41 -9.46 9.62
CA ASN A 256 -3.76 -8.90 9.74
C ASN A 256 -4.46 -9.36 11.02
N GLU A 257 -4.38 -10.66 11.36
CA GLU A 257 -5.00 -11.18 12.58
C GLU A 257 -4.33 -10.62 13.85
N VAL A 258 -3.00 -10.49 13.84
CA VAL A 258 -2.26 -9.92 14.97
C VAL A 258 -2.60 -8.43 15.16
N LYS A 259 -2.76 -7.68 14.08
CA LYS A 259 -3.09 -6.24 14.12
C LYS A 259 -4.52 -5.95 14.59
N LYS A 260 -5.43 -6.93 14.61
CA LYS A 260 -6.76 -6.81 15.25
C LYS A 260 -6.69 -6.79 16.78
N ILE A 261 -5.58 -7.24 17.37
CA ILE A 261 -5.39 -7.25 18.82
C ILE A 261 -5.21 -5.81 19.31
N PRO A 262 -6.06 -5.30 20.23
CA PRO A 262 -6.06 -3.87 20.60
C PRO A 262 -4.73 -3.32 21.13
N GLN A 263 -3.90 -4.18 21.73
CA GLN A 263 -2.59 -3.80 22.26
C GLN A 263 -1.49 -3.71 21.19
N ILE A 264 -1.76 -4.16 19.96
CA ILE A 264 -0.77 -4.17 18.87
C ILE A 264 -0.93 -2.90 18.03
N GLU A 265 0.18 -2.19 17.84
CA GLU A 265 0.25 -1.04 16.94
C GLU A 265 0.53 -1.48 15.49
N ASP A 266 1.53 -2.36 15.33
CA ASP A 266 1.91 -2.90 14.02
C ASP A 266 2.58 -4.26 14.17
N ALA A 267 2.54 -5.06 13.10
CA ALA A 267 3.06 -6.42 13.08
C ALA A 267 3.59 -6.77 11.70
N ILE A 268 4.76 -7.42 11.67
CA ILE A 268 5.40 -7.93 10.45
C ILE A 268 5.79 -9.39 10.66
N VAL A 269 5.42 -10.23 9.71
CA VAL A 269 5.78 -11.66 9.69
C VAL A 269 6.76 -11.91 8.57
N LEU A 270 7.93 -12.46 8.92
CA LEU A 270 8.96 -12.79 7.94
C LEU A 270 9.32 -14.27 7.98
N PRO A 271 9.56 -14.90 6.81
CA PRO A 271 10.12 -16.23 6.75
C PRO A 271 11.59 -16.22 7.16
N TYR A 272 12.03 -17.29 7.80
CA TYR A 272 13.44 -17.59 8.03
C TYR A 272 13.68 -19.09 7.92
N SER A 273 14.90 -19.49 7.59
CA SER A 273 15.28 -20.89 7.57
C SER A 273 15.89 -21.31 8.91
N ASP A 274 15.29 -22.33 9.54
CA ASP A 274 15.81 -22.97 10.73
C ASP A 274 16.55 -24.25 10.31
N THR A 275 17.76 -24.46 10.82
CA THR A 275 18.62 -25.59 10.43
C THR A 275 18.04 -26.95 10.76
N ILE A 276 17.16 -27.04 11.76
CA ILE A 276 16.53 -28.30 12.21
C ILE A 276 15.11 -28.44 11.69
N ARG A 277 14.36 -27.32 11.63
CA ARG A 277 12.90 -27.32 11.38
C ARG A 277 12.54 -26.86 9.97
N GLY A 278 13.52 -26.51 9.13
CA GLY A 278 13.28 -25.97 7.81
C GLY A 278 12.68 -24.56 7.85
N ASN A 279 11.80 -24.26 6.90
CA ASN A 279 11.16 -22.95 6.85
C ASN A 279 10.27 -22.69 8.06
N GLN A 280 10.46 -21.54 8.68
CA GLN A 280 9.69 -21.06 9.82
C GLN A 280 9.34 -19.58 9.59
N ILE A 281 8.49 -19.05 10.47
CA ILE A 281 8.13 -17.62 10.49
C ILE A 281 8.49 -17.00 11.84
N VAL A 282 8.88 -15.73 11.78
CA VAL A 282 9.10 -14.87 12.95
C VAL A 282 8.13 -13.70 12.88
N LEU A 283 7.56 -13.34 14.02
CA LEU A 283 6.69 -12.18 14.19
C LEU A 283 7.45 -11.07 14.89
N PHE A 284 7.53 -9.91 14.26
CA PHE A 284 7.97 -8.65 14.86
C PHE A 284 6.75 -7.81 15.19
N VAL A 285 6.66 -7.28 16.40
CA VAL A 285 5.49 -6.50 16.85
C VAL A 285 5.91 -5.20 17.50
N ILE A 286 5.12 -4.15 17.25
CA ILE A 286 5.10 -2.90 17.98
C ILE A 286 3.81 -2.86 18.78
N THR A 287 3.88 -2.48 20.05
CA THR A 287 2.72 -2.48 20.96
C THR A 287 2.36 -1.06 21.40
N ILE A 288 1.06 -0.81 21.54
CA ILE A 288 0.54 0.44 22.15
C ILE A 288 0.55 0.32 23.66
N ASP A 289 0.12 -0.84 24.16
CA ASP A 289 0.01 -1.16 25.57
C ASP A 289 0.78 -2.43 25.92
N LYS A 290 1.00 -2.65 27.23
CA LYS A 290 1.69 -3.85 27.72
C LYS A 290 0.89 -5.11 27.35
N ILE A 291 1.54 -6.01 26.65
CA ILE A 291 1.07 -7.38 26.39
C ILE A 291 2.26 -8.32 26.53
N THR A 292 2.06 -9.45 27.23
CA THR A 292 3.11 -10.45 27.32
C THR A 292 3.12 -11.37 26.08
N LYS A 293 4.27 -11.98 25.80
CA LYS A 293 4.37 -12.99 24.74
C LYS A 293 3.33 -14.11 24.92
N LYS A 294 3.06 -14.53 26.15
CA LYS A 294 2.09 -15.57 26.51
C LYS A 294 0.67 -15.14 26.12
N ASP A 295 0.28 -13.91 26.49
CA ASP A 295 -1.06 -13.39 26.22
C ASP A 295 -1.26 -13.18 24.70
N LEU A 296 -0.22 -12.69 24.02
CA LEU A 296 -0.26 -12.56 22.56
C LEU A 296 -0.46 -13.91 21.88
N LEU A 297 0.27 -14.95 22.30
CA LEU A 297 0.12 -16.32 21.78
C LEU A 297 -1.28 -16.90 22.04
N ILE A 298 -1.89 -16.60 23.19
CA ILE A 298 -3.27 -17.04 23.49
C ILE A 298 -4.23 -16.39 22.49
N LYS A 299 -4.18 -15.06 22.35
CA LYS A 299 -5.06 -14.30 21.42
C LYS A 299 -4.87 -14.72 19.95
N MET A 300 -3.67 -15.05 19.55
CA MET A 300 -3.41 -15.55 18.18
C MET A 300 -4.04 -16.91 17.92
N LYS A 301 -4.13 -17.79 18.92
CA LYS A 301 -4.73 -19.13 18.77
C LYS A 301 -6.24 -19.10 18.54
N ASP A 302 -6.91 -18.00 18.86
CA ASP A 302 -8.34 -17.86 18.65
C ASP A 302 -8.72 -17.82 17.16
N ASN A 303 -7.81 -17.27 16.30
CA ASN A 303 -8.07 -17.05 14.88
C ASN A 303 -7.05 -17.67 13.92
N LEU A 304 -5.94 -18.21 14.43
CA LEU A 304 -4.86 -18.77 13.62
C LEU A 304 -4.68 -20.28 13.87
N MET A 305 -4.40 -21.01 12.81
CA MET A 305 -4.09 -22.44 12.91
C MET A 305 -2.73 -22.66 13.58
N LYS A 306 -2.50 -23.87 14.10
CA LYS A 306 -1.26 -24.23 14.82
C LYS A 306 0.03 -23.94 14.02
N ASN A 307 0.01 -24.16 12.73
CA ASN A 307 1.13 -23.93 11.81
C ASN A 307 1.29 -22.46 11.39
N GLU A 308 0.28 -21.61 11.66
CA GLU A 308 0.33 -20.15 11.46
C GLU A 308 0.87 -19.40 12.69
N ILE A 309 1.06 -20.10 13.82
CA ILE A 309 1.60 -19.49 15.04
C ILE A 309 3.14 -19.39 14.96
N PRO A 310 3.70 -18.16 14.93
CA PRO A 310 5.15 -17.96 14.86
C PRO A 310 5.88 -18.57 16.05
N LYS A 311 7.02 -19.21 15.81
CA LYS A 311 7.88 -19.79 16.87
C LYS A 311 8.69 -18.71 17.59
N LYS A 312 9.04 -17.64 16.87
CA LYS A 312 9.75 -16.49 17.42
C LYS A 312 8.83 -15.26 17.38
N ILE A 313 8.79 -14.51 18.47
CA ILE A 313 8.10 -13.22 18.58
C ILE A 313 9.10 -12.22 19.17
N ILE A 314 9.32 -11.12 18.48
CA ILE A 314 10.25 -10.06 18.83
C ILE A 314 9.47 -8.76 18.98
N PHE A 315 9.54 -8.17 20.17
CA PHE A 315 8.93 -6.88 20.47
C PHE A 315 9.91 -5.76 20.15
N LEU A 316 9.45 -4.74 19.42
CA LEU A 316 10.23 -3.59 19.00
C LEU A 316 9.52 -2.29 19.36
N ASN A 317 10.31 -1.21 19.57
CA ASN A 317 9.77 0.13 19.75
C ASN A 317 9.40 0.80 18.41
N SER A 318 10.11 0.45 17.35
CA SER A 318 9.84 0.92 15.97
C SER A 318 10.44 -0.06 14.96
N PHE A 319 9.87 -0.12 13.76
CA PHE A 319 10.48 -0.85 12.66
C PHE A 319 11.59 -0.02 11.99
N PRO A 320 12.64 -0.67 11.46
CA PRO A 320 13.60 -0.02 10.59
C PRO A 320 12.98 0.27 9.22
N TYR A 321 13.36 1.41 8.61
CA TYR A 321 12.89 1.82 7.30
C TYR A 321 14.04 1.99 6.32
N THR A 322 13.79 1.66 5.05
CA THR A 322 14.70 1.93 3.94
C THR A 322 14.70 3.41 3.59
N SER A 323 15.64 3.84 2.72
CA SER A 323 15.66 5.20 2.17
C SER A 323 14.40 5.56 1.35
N SER A 324 13.65 4.56 0.88
CA SER A 324 12.36 4.72 0.19
C SER A 324 11.16 4.69 1.15
N GLU A 325 11.40 4.83 2.47
CA GLU A 325 10.37 4.86 3.53
C GLU A 325 9.51 3.58 3.62
N LYS A 326 10.01 2.44 3.13
CA LYS A 326 9.41 1.12 3.33
C LYS A 326 10.07 0.40 4.51
N ILE A 327 9.35 -0.49 5.17
CA ILE A 327 9.92 -1.33 6.23
C ILE A 327 11.10 -2.13 5.67
N ASP A 328 12.26 -2.04 6.35
CA ASP A 328 13.47 -2.76 5.98
C ASP A 328 13.41 -4.20 6.53
N ARG A 329 12.83 -5.09 5.72
CA ARG A 329 12.69 -6.52 6.06
C ARG A 329 14.04 -7.22 6.27
N LEU A 330 15.08 -6.78 5.55
CA LEU A 330 16.42 -7.37 5.72
C LEU A 330 17.05 -6.97 7.05
N ALA A 331 16.87 -5.71 7.47
CA ALA A 331 17.32 -5.26 8.78
C ALA A 331 16.60 -6.00 9.92
N LEU A 332 15.29 -6.27 9.77
CA LEU A 332 14.53 -7.08 10.73
C LEU A 332 15.08 -8.52 10.84
N LEU A 333 15.34 -9.17 9.70
CA LEU A 333 15.89 -10.54 9.71
C LEU A 333 17.29 -10.64 10.33
N LYS A 334 18.09 -9.57 10.28
CA LYS A 334 19.40 -9.52 10.96
C LYS A 334 19.30 -9.47 12.50
N MET A 335 18.10 -9.27 13.06
CA MET A 335 17.86 -9.28 14.50
C MET A 335 17.56 -10.68 15.05
N LEU A 336 17.51 -11.72 14.19
CA LEU A 336 17.29 -13.14 14.56
C LEU A 336 18.53 -13.81 15.13
#